data_6d531dd3dba8ed8bbf4b3725441a21d9
#
_entry.id   6d531dd3dba8ed8bbf4b3725441a21d9
#
_cell.length_a   1.000
_cell.length_b   1.000
_cell.length_c   1.000
_cell.angle_alpha   90.00
_cell.angle_beta   90.00
_cell.angle_gamma   90.00
#
_symmetry.space_group_name_H-M   'P 1'
#
loop_
_entity.id
_entity.type
_entity.pdbx_description
1 polymer ?
#
loop_
_entity_poly.entity_id
_entity_poly.type
_entity_poly.pdbx_seq_one_letter_code
_entity_poly.pdbx_strand_id
1 'polypeptide(L)' 'MNIADKMERESRLMSRIADWMEAHGTALFDRQQSNVYTGVRIREIAWRGNTYRIVDVDGMTCQIERL' A
#
# COMPACT_ATOMS: atom_id res chain seq x y z
N MET A 1 -6.04 24.10 5.29
CA MET A 1 -5.34 22.80 5.24
C MET A 1 -4.35 22.83 4.10
N ASN A 2 -3.10 22.51 4.33
CA ASN A 2 -2.12 22.48 3.25
C ASN A 2 -2.12 21.12 2.53
N ILE A 3 -1.48 21.08 1.36
CA ILE A 3 -1.45 19.86 0.54
C ILE A 3 -0.75 18.70 1.24
N ALA A 4 0.29 18.98 2.02
CA ALA A 4 1.04 17.95 2.73
C ALA A 4 0.17 17.23 3.77
N ASP A 5 -0.67 17.96 4.52
CA ASP A 5 -1.58 17.36 5.48
C ASP A 5 -2.62 16.47 4.82
N LYS A 6 -3.13 16.91 3.67
CA LYS A 6 -4.09 16.14 2.89
C LYS A 6 -3.48 14.84 2.39
N MET A 7 -2.29 14.90 1.83
CA MET A 7 -1.57 13.71 1.34
C MET A 7 -1.28 12.72 2.46
N GLU A 8 -0.89 13.22 3.62
CA GLU A 8 -0.62 12.38 4.78
C GLU A 8 -1.89 11.65 5.26
N ARG A 9 -3.03 12.33 5.28
CA ARG A 9 -4.31 11.69 5.63
C ARG A 9 -4.71 10.62 4.64
N GLU A 10 -4.57 10.89 3.36
CA GLU A 10 -4.88 9.91 2.31
C GLU A 10 -3.98 8.69 2.41
N SER A 11 -2.70 8.88 2.70
CA SER A 11 -1.76 7.79 2.90
C SER A 11 -2.11 6.92 4.11
N ARG A 12 -2.52 7.52 5.23
CA ARG A 12 -2.96 6.78 6.41
C ARG A 12 -4.19 5.95 6.13
N LEU A 13 -5.15 6.53 5.41
CA LEU A 13 -6.37 5.81 5.03
C LEU A 13 -6.04 4.64 4.11
N MET A 14 -5.21 4.86 3.12
CA MET A 14 -4.76 3.80 2.22
C MET A 14 -4.02 2.70 2.97
N SER A 15 -3.19 3.05 3.95
CA SER A 15 -2.48 2.06 4.77
C SER A 15 -3.46 1.18 5.55
N ARG A 16 -4.52 1.75 6.10
CA ARG A 16 -5.55 0.98 6.80
C ARG A 16 -6.28 0.03 5.86
N ILE A 17 -6.63 0.50 4.67
CA ILE A 17 -7.29 -0.31 3.65
C ILE A 17 -6.36 -1.44 3.21
N ALA A 18 -5.09 -1.16 2.99
CA ALA A 18 -4.10 -2.15 2.60
C ALA A 18 -3.93 -3.24 3.66
N ASP A 19 -3.81 -2.85 4.93
CA ASP A 19 -3.69 -3.79 6.04
C ASP A 19 -4.93 -4.67 6.17
N TRP A 20 -6.11 -4.09 5.98
CA TRP A 20 -7.36 -4.81 6.03
C TRP A 20 -7.48 -5.83 4.89
N MET A 21 -7.08 -5.42 3.67
CA MET A 21 -7.06 -6.33 2.53
C MET A 21 -6.06 -7.48 2.74
N GLU A 22 -4.89 -7.19 3.30
CA GLU A 22 -3.89 -8.22 3.61
C GLU A 22 -4.43 -9.22 4.64
N ALA A 23 -5.15 -8.75 5.64
CA ALA A 23 -5.71 -9.60 6.69
C ALA A 23 -6.84 -10.49 6.19
N HIS A 24 -7.63 -10.05 5.21
CA HIS A 24 -8.82 -10.75 4.72
C HIS A 24 -8.67 -11.36 3.32
N GLY A 25 -7.63 -10.95 2.58
CA GLY A 25 -7.35 -11.47 1.24
C GLY A 25 -6.25 -12.50 1.23
N THR A 26 -5.80 -12.84 0.02
CA THR A 26 -4.71 -13.78 -0.21
C THR A 26 -3.52 -13.03 -0.80
N ALA A 27 -2.38 -13.08 -0.12
CA ALA A 27 -1.15 -12.48 -0.62
C ALA A 27 -0.61 -13.31 -1.79
N LEU A 28 -0.44 -12.67 -2.95
CA LEU A 28 0.08 -13.29 -4.16
C LEU A 28 1.54 -12.95 -4.38
N PHE A 29 1.96 -11.77 -3.93
CA PHE A 29 3.30 -11.24 -4.15
C PHE A 29 3.62 -10.23 -3.06
N ASP A 30 4.86 -10.25 -2.60
CA ASP A 30 5.36 -9.29 -1.62
C ASP A 30 6.86 -9.11 -1.84
N ARG A 31 7.25 -7.93 -2.29
CA ARG A 31 8.65 -7.60 -2.52
C ARG A 31 8.99 -6.31 -1.83
N GLN A 32 10.06 -6.34 -1.06
CA GLN A 32 10.59 -5.16 -0.39
C GLN A 32 11.98 -4.86 -0.91
N GLN A 33 12.21 -3.62 -1.31
CA GLN A 33 13.51 -3.10 -1.68
C GLN A 33 13.81 -1.88 -0.84
N SER A 34 15.00 -1.82 -0.27
CA SER A 34 15.42 -0.62 0.47
C SER A 34 16.84 -0.27 0.10
N ASN A 35 17.11 1.01 0.05
CA ASN A 35 18.46 1.56 -0.09
C ASN A 35 18.73 2.52 1.07
N VAL A 36 19.83 3.26 1.02
CA VAL A 36 20.21 4.18 2.10
C VAL A 36 19.18 5.30 2.31
N TYR A 37 18.39 5.62 1.28
CA TYR A 37 17.49 6.77 1.29
C TYR A 37 16.01 6.41 1.38
N THR A 38 15.58 5.29 0.78
CA THR A 38 14.17 4.97 0.61
C THR A 38 13.92 3.48 0.70
N GLY A 39 12.84 3.10 1.39
CA GLY A 39 12.31 1.73 1.37
C GLY A 39 11.03 1.68 0.55
N VAL A 40 10.95 0.77 -0.42
CA VAL A 40 9.76 0.56 -1.24
C VAL A 40 9.29 -0.88 -1.07
N ARG A 41 8.01 -1.05 -0.81
CA ARG A 41 7.37 -2.37 -0.73
C ARG A 41 6.23 -2.45 -1.71
N ILE A 42 6.21 -3.50 -2.52
CA ILE A 42 5.14 -3.75 -3.49
C ILE A 42 4.47 -5.07 -3.10
N ARG A 43 3.15 -5.02 -2.91
CA ARG A 43 2.33 -6.20 -2.59
C ARG A 43 1.25 -6.36 -3.64
N GLU A 44 0.92 -7.62 -3.95
CA GLU A 44 -0.26 -7.94 -4.75
C GLU A 44 -1.14 -8.86 -3.91
N ILE A 45 -2.40 -8.50 -3.76
CA ILE A 45 -3.36 -9.19 -2.90
C ILE A 45 -4.62 -9.47 -3.69
N ALA A 46 -5.07 -10.73 -3.66
CA ALA A 46 -6.36 -11.13 -4.19
C ALA A 46 -7.41 -10.94 -3.09
N TRP A 47 -8.45 -10.18 -3.39
CA TRP A 47 -9.53 -9.88 -2.45
C TRP A 47 -10.84 -9.69 -3.21
N ARG A 48 -11.86 -10.40 -2.76
CA ARG A 48 -13.22 -10.36 -3.36
C ARG A 48 -13.24 -10.52 -4.88
N GLY A 49 -12.44 -11.45 -5.41
CA GLY A 49 -12.41 -11.75 -6.83
C GLY A 49 -11.58 -10.80 -7.68
N ASN A 50 -10.94 -9.82 -7.08
CA ASN A 50 -10.05 -8.87 -7.76
C ASN A 50 -8.64 -8.96 -7.21
N THR A 51 -7.68 -8.51 -8.01
CA THR A 51 -6.27 -8.41 -7.59
C THR A 51 -5.91 -6.94 -7.48
N TYR A 52 -5.27 -6.59 -6.37
CA TYR A 52 -4.84 -5.22 -6.10
C TYR A 52 -3.33 -5.16 -5.90
N ARG A 53 -2.71 -4.14 -6.47
CA ARG A 53 -1.30 -3.83 -6.21
C ARG A 53 -1.23 -2.68 -5.23
N ILE A 54 -0.46 -2.88 -4.16
CA ILE A 54 -0.26 -1.90 -3.09
C ILE A 54 1.20 -1.50 -3.09
N VAL A 55 1.47 -0.20 -3.14
CA VAL A 55 2.83 0.35 -3.10
C VAL A 55 2.99 1.19 -1.84
N ASP A 56 3.94 0.80 -1.00
CA ASP A 56 4.34 1.55 0.19
C ASP A 56 5.72 2.16 -0.02
N VAL A 57 5.88 3.39 0.40
CA VAL A 57 7.17 4.09 0.41
C VAL A 57 7.44 4.56 1.84
N ASP A 58 8.57 4.10 2.40
CA ASP A 58 8.97 4.39 3.78
C ASP A 58 7.88 4.09 4.81
N GLY A 59 7.19 2.95 4.61
CA GLY A 59 6.15 2.49 5.51
C GLY A 59 4.79 3.13 5.31
N MET A 60 4.65 4.03 4.34
CA MET A 60 3.39 4.70 4.03
C MET A 60 2.83 4.22 2.69
N THR A 61 1.57 3.81 2.67
CA THR A 61 0.91 3.40 1.44
C THR A 61 0.66 4.60 0.55
N CYS A 62 1.22 4.57 -0.66
CA CYS A 62 1.12 5.65 -1.64
C CYS A 62 0.12 5.34 -2.75
N GLN A 63 -0.13 4.06 -3.02
CA GLN A 63 -0.96 3.66 -4.15
C GLN A 63 -1.62 2.32 -3.88
N ILE A 64 -2.90 2.23 -4.23
CA ILE A 64 -3.66 0.99 -4.29
C ILE A 64 -4.30 0.96 -5.67
N GLU A 65 -3.95 -0.03 -6.49
CA GLU A 65 -4.41 -0.15 -7.86
C GLU A 65 -5.10 -1.48 -8.06
N ARG A 66 -6.27 -1.48 -8.68
CA ARG A 66 -6.92 -2.71 -9.11
C ARG A 66 -6.35 -3.13 -10.47
N LEU A 67 -5.84 -4.32 -10.52
CA LEU A 67 -5.27 -4.89 -11.74
C LEU A 67 -6.34 -5.53 -12.64
#